data_95dd9d7e117b5a8506fe239e8d2bff88
#
_entry.id   95dd9d7e117b5a8506fe239e8d2bff88
#
_cell.length_a   1.000
_cell.length_b   1.000
_cell.length_c   1.000
_cell.angle_alpha   90.00
_cell.angle_beta   90.00
_cell.angle_gamma   90.00
#
_symmetry.space_group_name_H-M   'P 1'
#
loop_
_entity.id
_entity.type
_entity.pdbx_description
1 polymer ?
#
loop_
_entity_poly.entity_id
_entity_poly.type
_entity_poly.pdbx_seq_one_letter_code
_entity_poly.pdbx_strand_id
1 'polypeptide(L)'
;MCIRDREGTAVIAILPTKDEHALDEKMLSNIQEVKARGARVVVIAPEGAEVIGAEHIIRIPVASPLFQPVLATVPLQVFAYEIAVARGTDVDQPRNLAKSVTVE
;
A
#
# COMPACT_ATOMS: atom_id res chain seq x y z
N MET A 1 -1.73 -13.73 15.90
CA MET A 1 -1.41 -12.32 16.20
C MET A 1 -2.68 -11.51 15.96
N CYS A 2 -3.36 -11.11 17.03
CA CYS A 2 -4.60 -10.32 16.88
C CYS A 2 -4.20 -8.87 16.63
N ILE A 3 -4.18 -8.47 15.37
CA ILE A 3 -4.13 -7.05 15.02
C ILE A 3 -5.48 -6.48 15.42
N ARG A 4 -5.51 -5.63 16.43
CA ARG A 4 -6.69 -4.82 16.73
C ARG A 4 -6.77 -3.74 15.66
N ASP A 5 -7.36 -4.07 14.53
CA ASP A 5 -7.75 -3.07 13.57
C ASP A 5 -8.84 -2.23 14.21
N ARG A 6 -8.52 -0.98 14.51
CA ARG A 6 -9.51 -0.01 14.96
C ARG A 6 -10.34 0.40 13.75
N GLU A 7 -11.62 0.62 13.94
CA GLU A 7 -12.48 1.25 12.95
C GLU A 7 -11.77 2.48 12.35
N GLY A 8 -11.69 2.56 11.01
CA GLY A 8 -11.02 3.64 10.31
C GLY A 8 -9.52 3.48 10.09
N THR A 9 -8.92 2.34 10.44
CA THR A 9 -7.51 2.06 10.08
C THR A 9 -7.35 2.05 8.56
N ALA A 10 -6.39 2.84 8.06
CA ALA A 10 -6.06 2.83 6.64
C ALA A 10 -5.18 1.62 6.29
N VAL A 11 -5.59 0.87 5.29
CA VAL A 11 -4.85 -0.29 4.76
C VAL A 11 -4.55 -0.05 3.30
N ILE A 12 -3.28 -0.16 2.92
CA ILE A 12 -2.86 -0.12 1.52
C ILE A 12 -2.55 -1.55 1.10
N ALA A 13 -3.30 -2.05 0.13
CA ALA A 13 -3.08 -3.36 -0.46
C ALA A 13 -2.45 -3.21 -1.85
N ILE A 14 -1.45 -4.03 -2.13
CA ILE A 14 -0.80 -4.07 -3.44
C ILE A 14 -1.24 -5.35 -4.14
N LEU A 15 -1.93 -5.20 -5.27
CA LEU A 15 -2.37 -6.33 -6.07
C LEU A 15 -1.24 -6.72 -7.04
N PRO A 16 -0.83 -8.00 -7.07
CA PRO A 16 0.19 -8.45 -8.02
C PRO A 16 -0.32 -8.40 -9.46
N THR A 17 0.58 -8.38 -10.43
CA THR A 17 0.23 -8.62 -11.82
C THR A 17 -0.34 -10.03 -11.94
N LYS A 18 -1.36 -10.18 -12.78
CA LYS A 18 -2.03 -11.46 -13.01
C LYS A 18 -1.00 -12.54 -13.30
N ASP A 19 -0.80 -13.42 -12.35
CA ASP A 19 0.08 -14.55 -12.46
C ASP A 19 -0.76 -15.84 -12.45
N GLU A 20 -0.24 -16.93 -12.98
CA GLU A 20 -0.94 -18.23 -13.11
C GLU A 20 -1.30 -18.88 -11.74
N HIS A 21 -0.96 -18.23 -10.62
CA HIS A 21 -0.98 -18.84 -9.27
C HIS A 21 -2.13 -18.38 -8.36
N ALA A 22 -3.22 -17.82 -8.86
CA ALA A 22 -4.41 -17.45 -8.05
C ALA A 22 -4.11 -16.55 -6.82
N LEU A 23 -2.98 -15.80 -6.84
CA LEU A 23 -2.63 -14.85 -5.77
C LEU A 23 -3.63 -13.69 -5.74
N ASP A 24 -4.19 -13.34 -6.90
CA ASP A 24 -5.19 -12.28 -7.03
C ASP A 24 -6.45 -12.60 -6.23
N GLU A 25 -6.94 -13.83 -6.29
CA GLU A 25 -8.15 -14.24 -5.57
C GLU A 25 -7.94 -14.19 -4.04
N LYS A 26 -6.77 -14.64 -3.58
CA LYS A 26 -6.42 -14.58 -2.15
C LYS A 26 -6.30 -13.14 -1.66
N MET A 27 -5.68 -12.25 -2.45
CA MET A 27 -5.58 -10.84 -2.11
C MET A 27 -6.94 -10.16 -2.07
N LEU A 28 -7.81 -10.44 -3.05
CA LEU A 28 -9.17 -9.91 -3.07
C LEU A 28 -9.98 -10.39 -1.86
N SER A 29 -9.85 -11.66 -1.48
CA SER A 29 -10.48 -12.20 -0.26
C SER A 29 -9.98 -11.49 1.00
N ASN A 30 -8.67 -11.28 1.12
CA ASN A 30 -8.07 -10.56 2.25
C ASN A 30 -8.55 -9.10 2.32
N ILE A 31 -8.66 -8.43 1.17
CA ILE A 31 -9.19 -7.06 1.08
C ILE A 31 -10.63 -7.00 1.61
N GLN A 32 -11.46 -7.97 1.20
CA GLN A 32 -12.85 -8.05 1.67
C GLN A 32 -12.94 -8.29 3.19
N GLU A 33 -12.08 -9.17 3.72
CA GLU A 33 -12.02 -9.45 5.16
C GLU A 33 -11.62 -8.21 5.97
N VAL A 34 -10.59 -7.50 5.54
CA VAL A 34 -10.11 -6.28 6.20
C VAL A 34 -11.17 -5.18 6.14
N LYS A 35 -11.86 -5.04 5.01
CA LYS A 35 -12.97 -4.11 4.85
C LYS A 35 -14.15 -4.45 5.77
N ALA A 36 -14.50 -5.74 5.90
CA ALA A 36 -15.56 -6.18 6.80
C ALA A 36 -15.28 -5.84 8.27
N ARG A 37 -14.02 -5.64 8.62
CA ARG A 37 -13.58 -5.17 9.96
C ARG A 37 -13.57 -3.65 10.12
N GLY A 38 -14.07 -2.89 9.13
CA GLY A 38 -14.19 -1.43 9.20
C GLY A 38 -12.94 -0.66 8.78
N ALA A 39 -11.98 -1.31 8.12
CA ALA A 39 -10.80 -0.62 7.60
C ALA A 39 -11.11 0.15 6.29
N ARG A 40 -10.41 1.25 6.09
CA ARG A 40 -10.41 2.01 4.84
C ARG A 40 -9.34 1.45 3.92
N VAL A 41 -9.74 0.90 2.77
CA VAL A 41 -8.82 0.18 1.90
C VAL A 41 -8.51 0.98 0.65
N VAL A 42 -7.22 1.24 0.44
CA VAL A 42 -6.64 1.77 -0.80
C VAL A 42 -5.90 0.65 -1.49
N VAL A 43 -6.17 0.43 -2.77
CA VAL A 43 -5.52 -0.64 -3.53
C VAL A 43 -4.62 -0.05 -4.61
N ILE A 44 -3.38 -0.51 -4.66
CA ILE A 44 -2.47 -0.27 -5.78
C ILE A 44 -2.58 -1.49 -6.69
N ALA A 45 -3.05 -1.30 -7.92
CA ALA A 45 -3.33 -2.38 -8.84
C ALA A 45 -2.82 -2.09 -10.25
N PRO A 46 -2.36 -3.10 -11.00
CA PRO A 46 -2.02 -2.93 -12.39
C PRO A 46 -3.26 -2.55 -13.23
N GLU A 47 -3.03 -1.88 -14.35
CA GLU A 47 -4.10 -1.55 -15.29
C GLU A 47 -4.82 -2.82 -15.75
N GLY A 48 -6.15 -2.76 -15.84
CA GLY A 48 -6.98 -3.89 -16.25
C GLY A 48 -7.29 -4.92 -15.14
N ALA A 49 -6.71 -4.80 -13.94
CA ALA A 49 -7.08 -5.68 -12.83
C ALA A 49 -8.46 -5.31 -12.27
N GLU A 50 -9.32 -6.29 -12.07
CA GLU A 50 -10.59 -6.10 -11.37
C GLU A 50 -10.34 -6.01 -9.87
N VAL A 51 -10.81 -4.92 -9.26
CA VAL A 51 -10.67 -4.71 -7.82
C VAL A 51 -12.04 -4.47 -7.22
N ILE A 52 -12.46 -5.35 -6.35
CA ILE A 52 -13.74 -5.26 -5.65
C ILE A 52 -13.45 -4.93 -4.18
N GLY A 53 -14.16 -3.92 -3.65
CA GLY A 53 -14.08 -3.61 -2.23
C GLY A 53 -13.10 -2.51 -1.84
N ALA A 54 -12.31 -1.96 -2.76
CA ALA A 54 -11.47 -0.81 -2.48
C ALA A 54 -12.27 0.50 -2.37
N GLU A 55 -11.86 1.39 -1.48
CA GLU A 55 -12.38 2.75 -1.40
C GLU A 55 -11.72 3.65 -2.45
N HIS A 56 -10.42 3.45 -2.65
CA HIS A 56 -9.63 4.12 -3.69
C HIS A 56 -8.73 3.12 -4.40
N ILE A 57 -8.53 3.32 -5.70
CA ILE A 57 -7.66 2.49 -6.52
C ILE A 57 -6.62 3.37 -7.21
N ILE A 58 -5.35 3.05 -7.00
CA ILE A 58 -4.23 3.67 -7.70
C ILE A 58 -3.79 2.69 -8.79
N ARG A 59 -3.89 3.12 -10.03
CA ARG A 59 -3.48 2.30 -11.18
C ARG A 59 -2.01 2.49 -11.49
N ILE A 60 -1.31 1.37 -11.67
CA ILE A 60 0.09 1.33 -12.12
C ILE A 60 0.18 0.60 -13.45
N PRO A 61 1.17 0.92 -14.30
CA PRO A 61 1.38 0.20 -15.55
C PRO A 61 1.60 -1.29 -15.31
N VAL A 62 1.15 -2.10 -16.27
CA VAL A 62 1.42 -3.54 -16.26
C VAL A 62 2.90 -3.77 -16.56
N ALA A 63 3.57 -4.51 -15.69
CA ALA A 63 4.96 -4.90 -15.87
C ALA A 63 5.14 -6.37 -15.51
N SER A 64 6.32 -6.92 -15.86
CA SER A 64 6.63 -8.29 -15.41
C SER A 64 6.67 -8.36 -13.89
N PRO A 65 6.36 -9.52 -13.29
CA PRO A 65 6.34 -9.70 -11.83
C PRO A 65 7.63 -9.26 -11.13
N LEU A 66 8.76 -9.33 -11.84
CA LEU A 66 10.07 -8.91 -11.31
C LEU A 66 10.17 -7.39 -11.11
N PHE A 67 9.55 -6.58 -11.98
CA PHE A 67 9.62 -5.12 -11.94
C PHE A 67 8.43 -4.48 -11.23
N GLN A 68 7.36 -5.22 -11.02
CA GLN A 68 6.16 -4.69 -10.39
C GLN A 68 6.40 -4.11 -9.00
N PRO A 69 7.23 -4.69 -8.11
CA PRO A 69 7.51 -4.09 -6.81
C PRO A 69 8.12 -2.69 -6.90
N VAL A 70 8.95 -2.44 -7.91
CA VAL A 70 9.54 -1.11 -8.16
C VAL A 70 8.45 -0.10 -8.54
N LEU A 71 7.56 -0.48 -9.45
CA LEU A 71 6.44 0.37 -9.87
C LEU A 71 5.45 0.63 -8.74
N ALA A 72 5.18 -0.36 -7.89
CA ALA A 72 4.29 -0.20 -6.74
C ALA A 72 4.90 0.68 -5.64
N THR A 73 6.22 0.78 -5.57
CA THR A 73 6.92 1.63 -4.59
C THR A 73 6.73 3.11 -4.88
N VAL A 74 6.67 3.50 -6.14
CA VAL A 74 6.54 4.93 -6.53
C VAL A 74 5.29 5.58 -5.93
N PRO A 75 4.06 5.05 -6.12
CA PRO A 75 2.87 5.63 -5.50
C PRO A 75 2.91 5.59 -3.97
N LEU A 76 3.59 4.61 -3.35
CA LEU A 76 3.77 4.58 -1.90
C LEU A 76 4.67 5.73 -1.41
N GLN A 77 5.73 6.06 -2.15
CA GLN A 77 6.60 7.18 -1.83
C GLN A 77 5.85 8.51 -1.96
N VAL A 78 5.09 8.70 -3.04
CA VAL A 78 4.24 9.90 -3.22
C VAL A 78 3.21 10.01 -2.10
N PHE A 79 2.57 8.91 -1.75
CA PHE A 79 1.60 8.87 -0.65
C PHE A 79 2.23 9.25 0.69
N ALA A 80 3.42 8.72 1.00
CA ALA A 80 4.14 9.07 2.23
C ALA A 80 4.52 10.56 2.25
N TYR A 81 4.96 11.11 1.12
CA TYR A 81 5.26 12.52 0.95
C TYR A 81 4.03 13.39 1.21
N GLU A 82 2.92 13.12 0.53
CA GLU A 82 1.67 13.89 0.67
C GLU A 82 1.13 13.86 2.11
N ILE A 83 1.20 12.71 2.78
CA ILE A 83 0.81 12.62 4.21
C ILE A 83 1.74 13.46 5.08
N ALA A 84 3.04 13.43 4.84
CA ALA A 84 3.99 14.23 5.61
C ALA A 84 3.72 15.73 5.45
N VAL A 85 3.48 16.19 4.22
CA VAL A 85 3.10 17.57 3.93
C VAL A 85 1.77 17.94 4.61
N ALA A 86 0.75 17.10 4.48
CA ALA A 86 -0.56 17.33 5.08
C ALA A 86 -0.50 17.40 6.63
N ARG A 87 0.44 16.70 7.24
CA ARG A 87 0.69 16.75 8.69
C ARG A 87 1.61 17.88 9.14
N GLY A 88 2.17 18.64 8.19
CA GLY A 88 3.14 19.70 8.49
C GLY A 88 4.46 19.18 9.07
N THR A 89 4.81 17.93 8.75
CA THR A 89 6.10 17.34 9.14
C THR A 89 7.15 17.64 8.07
N ASP A 90 8.41 17.81 8.51
CA ASP A 90 9.52 17.97 7.60
C ASP A 90 9.77 16.64 6.86
N VAL A 91 9.73 16.71 5.53
CA VAL A 91 9.91 15.54 4.66
C VAL A 91 11.39 15.13 4.57
N ASP A 92 12.29 16.11 4.67
CA ASP A 92 13.73 15.91 4.49
C ASP A 92 14.46 15.55 5.76
N GLN A 93 13.88 15.88 6.93
CA GLN A 93 14.48 15.64 8.23
C GLN A 93 13.54 14.81 9.12
N PRO A 94 13.59 13.48 9.03
CA PRO A 94 12.77 12.63 9.88
C PRO A 94 13.17 12.79 11.35
N ARG A 95 12.17 13.10 12.19
CA ARG A 95 12.36 13.47 13.61
C ARG A 95 13.09 12.42 14.45
N ASN A 96 12.96 11.15 14.10
CA ASN A 96 13.38 10.03 14.93
C ASN A 96 14.36 9.08 14.23
N LEU A 97 14.86 9.43 13.06
CA LEU A 97 15.83 8.62 12.32
C LEU A 97 17.13 9.42 12.16
N ALA A 98 18.15 9.05 12.90
CA ALA A 98 19.50 9.52 12.61
C ALA A 98 19.97 8.90 11.29
N LYS A 99 20.42 9.73 10.35
CA LYS A 99 20.98 9.29 9.04
C LYS A 99 22.24 8.44 9.19
N SER A 100 22.93 8.57 10.29
CA SER A 100 24.03 7.68 10.69
C SER A 100 24.12 7.70 12.22
N VAL A 101 24.09 6.55 12.82
CA VAL A 101 24.50 6.39 14.22
C VAL A 101 25.99 6.07 14.17
N THR A 102 26.82 7.09 14.24
CA THR A 102 28.21 6.90 14.60
C THR A 102 28.22 6.68 16.12
N VAL A 103 28.30 5.43 16.52
CA VAL A 103 28.65 5.06 17.88
C VAL A 103 30.18 5.13 17.95
N GLU A 104 30.69 6.20 18.54
CA GLU A 104 32.07 6.20 19.03
C GLU A 104 32.17 5.34 20.28
#